data_a7907f659d0d51998b79bc9b0d4b48e1
#
_entry.id   a7907f659d0d51998b79bc9b0d4b48e1
#
_cell.length_a   1.000
_cell.length_b   1.000
_cell.length_c   1.000
_cell.angle_alpha   90.00
_cell.angle_beta   90.00
_cell.angle_gamma   90.00
#
_symmetry.space_group_name_H-M   'P 1'
#
loop_
_entity.id
_entity.type
_entity.pdbx_description
1 polymer ?
#
loop_
_entity_poly.entity_id
_entity_poly.type
_entity_poly.pdbx_seq_one_letter_code
_entity_poly.pdbx_strand_id
1 'polypeptide(L)'
;MAVLPKRNADRTEHSSLPIAQLILLTAAVLAVSAGSVSPTLSWNIIGLATATILTGLLITTENRARHRLLPAGAFRITTALGALYATMSLLAVAVTSGEIFVPLFLQVLHHQSPLVAGYLAALMAAGWTLGSIASSGVSGKGIKCAILAGPILGAAGMVALTVLMRTESDGGWMSLTPICIGLIAIGLGVGLAWPHLLTRVFQVASAGEQDLAAASITTVQLFATALGAALAGMVANVAGLSDPGGIAGTSSAAAWLFGVFALAPIIGVFTALRVVRFHSKNGESHKASRNRSRSDITS
;
A
#
# COMPACT_ATOMS: atom_id res chain seq x y z
N MET A 1 12.05 -8.68 50.51
CA MET A 1 10.79 -8.01 50.10
C MET A 1 11.17 -6.82 49.22
N ALA A 2 11.03 -6.98 47.89
CA ALA A 2 11.28 -5.92 46.94
C ALA A 2 10.01 -5.05 46.84
N VAL A 3 10.10 -3.80 47.21
CA VAL A 3 9.02 -2.82 47.11
C VAL A 3 8.96 -2.39 45.61
N LEU A 4 7.94 -2.84 44.90
CA LEU A 4 7.61 -2.34 43.56
C LEU A 4 7.29 -0.85 43.65
N PRO A 5 7.85 0.02 42.82
CA PRO A 5 7.52 1.42 42.78
C PRO A 5 6.02 1.59 42.42
N LYS A 6 5.27 2.34 43.24
CA LYS A 6 3.91 2.76 42.96
C LYS A 6 3.87 3.46 41.59
N ARG A 7 3.22 2.81 40.63
CA ARG A 7 2.84 3.41 39.34
C ARG A 7 1.86 4.54 39.66
N ASN A 8 2.29 5.77 39.53
CA ASN A 8 1.43 6.93 39.64
C ASN A 8 0.30 6.79 38.60
N ALA A 9 -0.89 6.47 39.12
CA ALA A 9 -2.14 6.49 38.38
C ALA A 9 -2.63 7.94 38.31
N ASP A 10 -1.86 8.83 37.69
CA ASP A 10 -2.31 10.20 37.48
C ASP A 10 -2.28 10.54 35.98
N ARG A 11 -3.46 10.94 35.56
CA ARG A 11 -3.87 11.40 34.23
C ARG A 11 -4.08 10.30 33.19
N THR A 12 -5.26 9.68 33.26
CA THR A 12 -6.05 9.45 32.05
C THR A 12 -6.35 10.83 31.42
N GLU A 13 -5.41 11.39 30.71
CA GLU A 13 -5.76 12.36 29.68
C GLU A 13 -6.68 11.57 28.75
N HIS A 14 -7.97 11.90 28.77
CA HIS A 14 -8.91 11.50 27.73
C HIS A 14 -8.34 12.05 26.43
N SER A 15 -7.54 11.24 25.76
CA SER A 15 -7.09 11.57 24.42
C SER A 15 -8.37 11.64 23.59
N SER A 16 -8.81 12.86 23.29
CA SER A 16 -9.99 13.06 22.47
C SER A 16 -9.73 12.39 21.13
N LEU A 17 -10.54 11.39 20.80
CA LEU A 17 -10.44 10.67 19.55
C LEU A 17 -10.56 11.68 18.40
N PRO A 18 -9.76 11.58 17.35
CA PRO A 18 -9.80 12.45 16.18
C PRO A 18 -11.02 12.12 15.28
N ILE A 19 -12.23 12.27 15.84
CA ILE A 19 -13.50 11.84 15.25
C ILE A 19 -13.72 12.48 13.89
N ALA A 20 -13.41 13.78 13.74
CA ALA A 20 -13.59 14.49 12.48
C ALA A 20 -12.73 13.88 11.35
N GLN A 21 -11.48 13.52 11.65
CA GLN A 21 -10.58 12.90 10.68
C GLN A 21 -11.07 11.49 10.30
N LEU A 22 -11.54 10.70 11.27
CA LEU A 22 -12.11 9.38 11.03
C LEU A 22 -13.37 9.44 10.17
N ILE A 23 -14.27 10.41 10.42
CA ILE A 23 -15.47 10.63 9.61
C ILE A 23 -15.08 11.01 8.18
N LEU A 24 -14.14 11.95 7.99
CA LEU A 24 -13.70 12.37 6.66
C LEU A 24 -13.04 11.22 5.88
N LEU A 25 -12.23 10.42 6.56
CA LEU A 25 -11.59 9.24 5.99
C LEU A 25 -12.63 8.21 5.52
N THR A 26 -13.59 7.89 6.40
CA THR A 26 -14.67 6.94 6.09
C THR A 26 -15.56 7.48 4.97
N ALA A 27 -15.94 8.75 5.03
CA ALA A 27 -16.77 9.40 4.02
C ALA A 27 -16.09 9.43 2.64
N ALA A 28 -14.76 9.62 2.58
CA ALA A 28 -14.00 9.58 1.33
C ALA A 28 -14.06 8.19 0.67
N VAL A 29 -13.88 7.12 1.45
CA VAL A 29 -14.00 5.74 0.93
C VAL A 29 -15.44 5.45 0.48
N LEU A 30 -16.44 5.85 1.29
CA LEU A 30 -17.85 5.64 0.95
C LEU A 30 -18.27 6.41 -0.31
N ALA A 31 -17.71 7.61 -0.55
CA ALA A 31 -17.98 8.38 -1.76
C ALA A 31 -17.49 7.67 -3.02
N VAL A 32 -16.27 7.08 -3.01
CA VAL A 32 -15.79 6.26 -4.13
C VAL A 32 -16.64 5.00 -4.28
N SER A 33 -16.94 4.32 -3.17
CA SER A 33 -17.75 3.11 -3.17
C SER A 33 -19.15 3.36 -3.72
N ALA A 34 -19.83 4.42 -3.29
CA ALA A 34 -21.14 4.81 -3.83
C ALA A 34 -21.04 5.17 -5.32
N GLY A 35 -19.99 5.89 -5.72
CA GLY A 35 -19.73 6.18 -7.13
C GLY A 35 -19.53 4.92 -7.98
N SER A 36 -18.95 3.85 -7.42
CA SER A 36 -18.65 2.61 -8.16
C SER A 36 -19.87 1.73 -8.44
N VAL A 37 -21.00 1.96 -7.78
CA VAL A 37 -22.23 1.13 -7.93
C VAL A 37 -22.90 1.33 -9.29
N SER A 38 -22.79 2.51 -9.86
CA SER A 38 -23.42 2.82 -11.15
C SER A 38 -22.43 2.68 -12.31
N PRO A 39 -22.83 2.09 -13.44
CA PRO A 39 -22.00 2.03 -14.64
C PRO A 39 -21.88 3.39 -15.36
N THR A 40 -22.64 4.41 -14.92
CA THR A 40 -22.63 5.74 -15.55
C THR A 40 -21.38 6.54 -15.18
N LEU A 41 -20.64 6.99 -16.18
CA LEU A 41 -19.41 7.76 -16.01
C LEU A 41 -19.60 9.02 -15.16
N SER A 42 -20.73 9.72 -15.31
CA SER A 42 -21.04 10.90 -14.52
C SER A 42 -21.10 10.63 -13.01
N TRP A 43 -21.73 9.52 -12.62
CA TRP A 43 -21.83 9.11 -11.22
C TRP A 43 -20.47 8.73 -10.62
N ASN A 44 -19.65 8.02 -11.40
CA ASN A 44 -18.28 7.69 -11.02
C ASN A 44 -17.42 8.94 -10.82
N ILE A 45 -17.53 9.93 -11.73
CA ILE A 45 -16.80 11.21 -11.61
C ILE A 45 -17.24 11.98 -10.35
N ILE A 46 -18.54 12.03 -10.05
CA ILE A 46 -19.07 12.68 -8.85
C ILE A 46 -18.50 11.98 -7.59
N GLY A 47 -18.52 10.66 -7.54
CA GLY A 47 -17.95 9.90 -6.42
C GLY A 47 -16.46 10.18 -6.22
N LEU A 48 -15.68 10.17 -7.29
CA LEU A 48 -14.25 10.45 -7.25
C LEU A 48 -13.94 11.90 -6.87
N ALA A 49 -14.68 12.86 -7.42
CA ALA A 49 -14.53 14.28 -7.08
C ALA A 49 -14.86 14.54 -5.60
N THR A 50 -15.96 13.96 -5.10
CA THR A 50 -16.36 14.05 -3.69
C THR A 50 -15.28 13.44 -2.78
N ALA A 51 -14.77 12.27 -3.10
CA ALA A 51 -13.70 11.63 -2.33
C ALA A 51 -12.41 12.47 -2.34
N THR A 52 -12.06 13.07 -3.47
CA THR A 52 -10.90 13.96 -3.58
C THR A 52 -11.06 15.21 -2.70
N ILE A 53 -12.23 15.82 -2.68
CA ILE A 53 -12.55 16.97 -1.82
C ILE A 53 -12.47 16.55 -0.34
N LEU A 54 -13.07 15.43 0.04
CA LEU A 54 -13.05 14.93 1.41
C LEU A 54 -11.62 14.57 1.87
N THR A 55 -10.80 14.01 0.99
CA THR A 55 -9.38 13.76 1.27
C THR A 55 -8.60 15.06 1.44
N GLY A 56 -8.87 16.07 0.63
CA GLY A 56 -8.30 17.42 0.80
C GLY A 56 -8.69 18.06 2.13
N LEU A 57 -9.97 17.93 2.52
CA LEU A 57 -10.46 18.37 3.83
C LEU A 57 -9.81 17.59 4.97
N LEU A 58 -9.62 16.28 4.83
CA LEU A 58 -8.91 15.45 5.79
C LEU A 58 -7.48 15.97 6.00
N ILE A 59 -6.74 16.20 4.92
CA ILE A 59 -5.35 16.71 4.99
C ILE A 59 -5.30 18.09 5.67
N THR A 60 -6.23 18.98 5.35
CA THR A 60 -6.26 20.32 5.95
C THR A 60 -6.63 20.29 7.44
N THR A 61 -7.61 19.44 7.80
CA THR A 61 -8.04 19.24 9.19
C THR A 61 -6.92 18.63 10.01
N GLU A 62 -6.25 17.60 9.48
CA GLU A 62 -5.13 16.91 10.13
C GLU A 62 -3.94 17.85 10.38
N ASN A 63 -3.61 18.70 9.40
CA ASN A 63 -2.52 19.67 9.55
C ASN A 63 -2.80 20.73 10.63
N ARG A 64 -4.06 20.99 10.96
CA ARG A 64 -4.49 21.98 11.97
C ARG A 64 -4.87 21.35 13.30
N ALA A 65 -5.03 20.03 13.34
CA ALA A 65 -5.50 19.33 14.54
C ALA A 65 -4.46 19.34 15.66
N ARG A 66 -4.96 19.46 16.91
CA ARG A 66 -4.15 19.24 18.13
C ARG A 66 -3.89 17.74 18.35
N HIS A 67 -4.93 16.91 18.10
CA HIS A 67 -4.85 15.45 18.14
C HIS A 67 -4.82 14.93 16.71
N ARG A 68 -3.67 14.44 16.30
CA ARG A 68 -3.41 13.98 14.93
C ARG A 68 -3.58 12.47 14.81
N LEU A 69 -4.05 12.01 13.64
CA LEU A 69 -4.05 10.60 13.27
C LEU A 69 -2.67 10.13 12.81
N LEU A 70 -1.90 11.04 12.20
CA LEU A 70 -0.62 10.75 11.59
C LEU A 70 0.48 11.67 12.15
N PRO A 71 1.71 11.18 12.27
CA PRO A 71 2.84 12.02 12.66
C PRO A 71 3.06 13.19 11.71
N ALA A 72 3.72 14.23 12.21
CA ALA A 72 3.98 15.44 11.43
C ALA A 72 4.71 15.14 10.12
N GLY A 73 4.19 15.69 9.01
CA GLY A 73 4.78 15.51 7.68
C GLY A 73 4.36 14.25 6.93
N ALA A 74 3.49 13.40 7.48
CA ALA A 74 3.01 12.17 6.84
C ALA A 74 2.39 12.38 5.46
N PHE A 75 1.69 13.50 5.23
CA PHE A 75 1.09 13.84 3.92
C PHE A 75 2.04 14.55 2.95
N ARG A 76 3.28 14.81 3.33
CA ARG A 76 4.24 15.48 2.46
C ARG A 76 5.23 14.48 1.88
N ILE A 77 5.10 14.17 0.60
CA ILE A 77 6.02 13.27 -0.11
C ILE A 77 7.48 13.77 -0.14
N THR A 78 7.68 15.04 0.23
CA THR A 78 9.01 15.66 0.38
C THR A 78 9.68 15.35 1.72
N THR A 79 8.96 14.76 2.67
CA THR A 79 9.51 14.27 3.95
C THR A 79 9.81 12.77 3.85
N ALA A 80 10.73 12.29 4.69
CA ALA A 80 11.05 10.87 4.76
C ALA A 80 9.82 10.03 5.16
N LEU A 81 9.04 10.51 6.13
CA LEU A 81 7.85 9.84 6.63
C LEU A 81 6.74 9.80 5.57
N GLY A 82 6.49 10.92 4.87
CA GLY A 82 5.50 10.96 3.80
C GLY A 82 5.86 10.07 2.61
N ALA A 83 7.15 9.96 2.25
CA ALA A 83 7.61 9.03 1.23
C ALA A 83 7.42 7.56 1.65
N LEU A 84 7.64 7.24 2.93
CA LEU A 84 7.39 5.90 3.50
C LEU A 84 5.91 5.53 3.41
N TYR A 85 5.02 6.37 3.95
CA TYR A 85 3.57 6.12 3.89
C TYR A 85 3.03 6.07 2.48
N ALA A 86 3.49 6.94 1.58
CA ALA A 86 3.11 6.88 0.16
C ALA A 86 3.51 5.55 -0.48
N THR A 87 4.74 5.06 -0.23
CA THR A 87 5.20 3.77 -0.76
C THR A 87 4.35 2.62 -0.21
N MET A 88 4.07 2.61 1.10
CA MET A 88 3.23 1.59 1.74
C MET A 88 1.80 1.60 1.18
N SER A 89 1.19 2.79 1.04
CA SER A 89 -0.16 2.94 0.48
C SER A 89 -0.24 2.43 -0.96
N LEU A 90 0.73 2.78 -1.80
CA LEU A 90 0.76 2.36 -3.20
C LEU A 90 0.94 0.84 -3.35
N LEU A 91 1.75 0.22 -2.51
CA LEU A 91 1.89 -1.23 -2.46
C LEU A 91 0.60 -1.91 -1.97
N ALA A 92 -0.05 -1.37 -0.94
CA ALA A 92 -1.33 -1.89 -0.44
C ALA A 92 -2.43 -1.83 -1.50
N VAL A 93 -2.57 -0.69 -2.20
CA VAL A 93 -3.52 -0.51 -3.31
C VAL A 93 -3.28 -1.54 -4.42
N ALA A 94 -2.03 -1.77 -4.81
CA ALA A 94 -1.68 -2.72 -5.85
C ALA A 94 -2.09 -4.15 -5.49
N VAL A 95 -1.79 -4.61 -4.27
CA VAL A 95 -2.16 -5.96 -3.81
C VAL A 95 -3.67 -6.12 -3.73
N THR A 96 -4.36 -5.16 -3.11
CA THR A 96 -5.81 -5.23 -2.87
C THR A 96 -6.61 -5.37 -4.17
N SER A 97 -6.23 -4.64 -5.23
CA SER A 97 -6.91 -4.72 -6.52
C SER A 97 -6.83 -6.14 -7.12
N GLY A 98 -5.70 -6.81 -6.97
CA GLY A 98 -5.52 -8.20 -7.41
C GLY A 98 -6.28 -9.19 -6.53
N GLU A 99 -6.15 -9.12 -5.22
CA GLU A 99 -6.78 -10.06 -4.28
C GLU A 99 -8.30 -10.16 -4.47
N ILE A 100 -8.97 -9.05 -4.76
CA ILE A 100 -10.44 -9.02 -4.88
C ILE A 100 -10.91 -9.64 -6.20
N PHE A 101 -10.24 -9.34 -7.32
CA PHE A 101 -10.77 -9.67 -8.65
C PHE A 101 -10.12 -10.90 -9.30
N VAL A 102 -8.90 -11.29 -8.90
CA VAL A 102 -8.21 -12.46 -9.45
C VAL A 102 -9.05 -13.74 -9.41
N PRO A 103 -9.73 -14.10 -8.29
CA PRO A 103 -10.55 -15.31 -8.27
C PRO A 103 -11.67 -15.29 -9.31
N LEU A 104 -12.31 -14.13 -9.53
CA LEU A 104 -13.36 -13.97 -10.53
C LEU A 104 -12.80 -14.14 -11.95
N PHE A 105 -11.69 -13.47 -12.26
CA PHE A 105 -11.07 -13.56 -13.59
C PHE A 105 -10.60 -14.98 -13.92
N LEU A 106 -10.02 -15.68 -12.96
CA LEU A 106 -9.61 -17.07 -13.12
C LEU A 106 -10.81 -18.01 -13.37
N GLN A 107 -11.95 -17.75 -12.74
CA GLN A 107 -13.16 -18.55 -12.97
C GLN A 107 -13.77 -18.28 -14.34
N VAL A 108 -13.92 -17.02 -14.73
CA VAL A 108 -14.65 -16.62 -15.94
C VAL A 108 -13.80 -16.79 -17.20
N LEU A 109 -12.51 -16.37 -17.15
CA LEU A 109 -11.64 -16.33 -18.33
C LEU A 109 -10.77 -17.58 -18.48
N HIS A 110 -10.46 -18.26 -17.39
CA HIS A 110 -9.57 -19.43 -17.41
C HIS A 110 -10.28 -20.70 -16.92
N HIS A 111 -11.60 -20.69 -16.83
CA HIS A 111 -12.49 -21.82 -16.51
C HIS A 111 -12.08 -22.61 -15.25
N GLN A 112 -11.49 -21.90 -14.27
CA GLN A 112 -11.09 -22.53 -13.03
C GLN A 112 -12.29 -22.73 -12.09
N SER A 113 -12.30 -23.86 -11.36
CA SER A 113 -13.28 -24.01 -10.28
C SER A 113 -13.05 -22.95 -9.19
N PRO A 114 -14.09 -22.56 -8.42
CA PRO A 114 -13.94 -21.57 -7.34
C PRO A 114 -12.83 -21.90 -6.34
N LEU A 115 -12.68 -23.20 -6.04
CA LEU A 115 -11.64 -23.69 -5.13
C LEU A 115 -10.23 -23.46 -5.70
N VAL A 116 -10.00 -23.86 -6.95
CA VAL A 116 -8.71 -23.70 -7.62
C VAL A 116 -8.39 -22.22 -7.81
N ALA A 117 -9.35 -21.41 -8.23
CA ALA A 117 -9.18 -19.97 -8.37
C ALA A 117 -8.78 -19.29 -7.04
N GLY A 118 -9.36 -19.72 -5.92
CA GLY A 118 -8.99 -19.26 -4.59
C GLY A 118 -7.56 -19.62 -4.21
N TYR A 119 -7.12 -20.87 -4.47
CA TYR A 119 -5.74 -21.28 -4.21
C TYR A 119 -4.73 -20.56 -5.10
N LEU A 120 -5.05 -20.34 -6.37
CA LEU A 120 -4.19 -19.58 -7.28
C LEU A 120 -4.08 -18.11 -6.85
N ALA A 121 -5.17 -17.49 -6.42
CA ALA A 121 -5.15 -16.14 -5.88
C ALA A 121 -4.29 -16.04 -4.59
N ALA A 122 -4.32 -17.09 -3.75
CA ALA A 122 -3.51 -17.17 -2.53
C ALA A 122 -1.98 -17.20 -2.80
N LEU A 123 -1.54 -17.42 -4.05
CA LEU A 123 -0.13 -17.30 -4.43
C LEU A 123 0.43 -15.90 -4.18
N MET A 124 -0.39 -14.86 -4.19
CA MET A 124 0.05 -13.50 -3.79
C MET A 124 0.45 -13.49 -2.30
N ALA A 125 -0.35 -14.08 -1.42
CA ALA A 125 -0.05 -14.18 0.00
C ALA A 125 1.20 -15.08 0.26
N ALA A 126 1.33 -16.17 -0.50
CA ALA A 126 2.53 -17.02 -0.46
C ALA A 126 3.78 -16.24 -0.89
N GLY A 127 3.68 -15.48 -1.99
CA GLY A 127 4.76 -14.57 -2.43
C GLY A 127 5.14 -13.55 -1.37
N TRP A 128 4.16 -12.93 -0.71
CA TRP A 128 4.39 -11.99 0.40
C TRP A 128 5.15 -12.66 1.55
N THR A 129 4.72 -13.82 1.96
CA THR A 129 5.38 -14.58 3.04
C THR A 129 6.82 -14.92 2.67
N LEU A 130 7.05 -15.46 1.47
CA LEU A 130 8.40 -15.78 0.97
C LEU A 130 9.29 -14.53 0.91
N GLY A 131 8.77 -13.42 0.41
CA GLY A 131 9.48 -12.14 0.36
C GLY A 131 9.87 -11.62 1.73
N SER A 132 8.96 -11.70 2.70
CA SER A 132 9.21 -11.28 4.08
C SER A 132 10.28 -12.14 4.75
N ILE A 133 10.24 -13.46 4.55
CA ILE A 133 11.26 -14.38 5.07
C ILE A 133 12.61 -14.10 4.41
N ALA A 134 12.65 -13.98 3.08
CA ALA A 134 13.89 -13.72 2.34
C ALA A 134 14.54 -12.39 2.71
N SER A 135 13.73 -11.38 3.07
CA SER A 135 14.24 -10.06 3.45
C SER A 135 14.61 -9.92 4.92
N SER A 136 14.20 -10.86 5.80
CA SER A 136 14.36 -10.74 7.25
C SER A 136 15.83 -10.66 7.71
N GLY A 137 16.75 -11.34 7.03
CA GLY A 137 18.19 -11.30 7.32
C GLY A 137 18.96 -10.21 6.58
N VAL A 138 18.29 -9.39 5.78
CA VAL A 138 18.96 -8.41 4.91
C VAL A 138 19.38 -7.17 5.70
N SER A 139 20.62 -6.72 5.51
CA SER A 139 21.19 -5.56 6.21
C SER A 139 21.93 -4.60 5.26
N GLY A 140 22.24 -3.41 5.74
CA GLY A 140 23.08 -2.44 5.04
C GLY A 140 22.52 -2.04 3.65
N LYS A 141 23.31 -2.26 2.60
CA LYS A 141 22.92 -1.93 1.21
C LYS A 141 21.75 -2.80 0.71
N GLY A 142 21.62 -4.02 1.21
CA GLY A 142 20.54 -4.93 0.83
C GLY A 142 19.16 -4.40 1.19
N ILE A 143 19.01 -3.65 2.29
CA ILE A 143 17.74 -3.00 2.66
C ILE A 143 17.26 -2.03 1.56
N LYS A 144 18.19 -1.27 0.97
CA LYS A 144 17.87 -0.36 -0.14
C LYS A 144 17.37 -1.12 -1.36
N CYS A 145 18.03 -2.23 -1.68
CA CYS A 145 17.63 -3.11 -2.77
C CYS A 145 16.24 -3.73 -2.50
N ALA A 146 15.98 -4.21 -1.30
CA ALA A 146 14.70 -4.79 -0.92
C ALA A 146 13.54 -3.78 -1.04
N ILE A 147 13.74 -2.53 -0.57
CA ILE A 147 12.73 -1.46 -0.68
C ILE A 147 12.44 -1.09 -2.14
N LEU A 148 13.46 -1.09 -3.02
CA LEU A 148 13.28 -0.78 -4.44
C LEU A 148 12.73 -1.97 -5.23
N ALA A 149 13.15 -3.19 -4.89
CA ALA A 149 12.66 -4.41 -5.53
C ALA A 149 11.14 -4.58 -5.33
N GLY A 150 10.62 -4.13 -4.18
CA GLY A 150 9.19 -4.20 -3.88
C GLY A 150 8.30 -3.65 -4.97
N PRO A 151 8.30 -2.35 -5.20
CA PRO A 151 7.44 -1.75 -6.22
C PRO A 151 7.85 -2.14 -7.66
N ILE A 152 9.13 -2.47 -7.94
CA ILE A 152 9.55 -2.95 -9.26
C ILE A 152 8.91 -4.29 -9.59
N LEU A 153 8.98 -5.27 -8.66
CA LEU A 153 8.35 -6.57 -8.84
C LEU A 153 6.82 -6.46 -8.91
N GLY A 154 6.24 -5.60 -8.07
CA GLY A 154 4.81 -5.32 -8.11
C GLY A 154 4.38 -4.76 -9.47
N ALA A 155 5.11 -3.79 -10.02
CA ALA A 155 4.86 -3.21 -11.34
C ALA A 155 5.02 -4.26 -12.45
N ALA A 156 6.09 -5.04 -12.43
CA ALA A 156 6.32 -6.10 -13.42
C ALA A 156 5.19 -7.14 -13.40
N GLY A 157 4.77 -7.59 -12.21
CA GLY A 157 3.65 -8.52 -12.05
C GLY A 157 2.33 -7.95 -12.57
N MET A 158 1.99 -6.70 -12.20
CA MET A 158 0.76 -6.04 -12.68
C MET A 158 0.75 -5.85 -14.18
N VAL A 159 1.87 -5.39 -14.78
CA VAL A 159 1.99 -5.21 -16.24
C VAL A 159 1.85 -6.56 -16.95
N ALA A 160 2.48 -7.61 -16.44
CA ALA A 160 2.33 -8.95 -17.00
C ALA A 160 0.86 -9.42 -16.96
N LEU A 161 0.18 -9.25 -15.81
CA LEU A 161 -1.22 -9.63 -15.65
C LEU A 161 -2.17 -8.81 -16.52
N THR A 162 -1.83 -7.58 -16.89
CA THR A 162 -2.62 -6.77 -17.85
C THR A 162 -2.83 -7.51 -19.19
N VAL A 163 -1.84 -8.27 -19.61
CA VAL A 163 -1.91 -9.03 -20.89
C VAL A 163 -2.38 -10.46 -20.64
N LEU A 164 -1.84 -11.11 -19.63
CA LEU A 164 -2.06 -12.54 -19.38
C LEU A 164 -3.47 -12.83 -18.88
N MET A 165 -3.98 -12.03 -17.93
CA MET A 165 -5.26 -12.29 -17.29
C MET A 165 -6.47 -12.02 -18.20
N ARG A 166 -6.33 -11.10 -19.17
CA ARG A 166 -7.42 -10.73 -20.09
C ARG A 166 -7.73 -11.79 -21.16
N THR A 167 -6.79 -12.68 -21.42
CA THR A 167 -6.89 -13.65 -22.53
C THR A 167 -7.64 -14.87 -22.05
N GLU A 168 -8.78 -15.17 -22.68
CA GLU A 168 -9.49 -16.42 -22.42
C GLU A 168 -8.61 -17.64 -22.75
N SER A 169 -8.63 -18.64 -21.89
CA SER A 169 -7.86 -19.87 -22.09
C SER A 169 -8.64 -21.08 -21.57
N ASP A 170 -8.23 -22.27 -22.02
CA ASP A 170 -8.76 -23.56 -21.55
C ASP A 170 -8.41 -23.88 -20.08
N GLY A 171 -7.69 -22.99 -19.40
CA GLY A 171 -7.25 -23.20 -18.02
C GLY A 171 -6.14 -24.21 -17.86
N GLY A 172 -5.44 -24.54 -18.94
CA GLY A 172 -4.27 -25.42 -18.90
C GLY A 172 -3.05 -24.74 -18.23
N TRP A 173 -2.12 -25.57 -17.74
CA TRP A 173 -0.95 -25.08 -17.02
C TRP A 173 -0.05 -24.14 -17.84
N MET A 174 -0.05 -24.27 -19.18
CA MET A 174 0.69 -23.37 -20.07
C MET A 174 0.23 -21.92 -19.94
N SER A 175 -1.09 -21.71 -19.79
CA SER A 175 -1.70 -20.39 -19.61
C SER A 175 -1.64 -19.92 -18.15
N LEU A 176 -1.81 -20.81 -17.19
CA LEU A 176 -1.86 -20.47 -15.76
C LEU A 176 -0.49 -20.17 -15.17
N THR A 177 0.57 -20.88 -15.60
CA THR A 177 1.92 -20.72 -15.03
C THR A 177 2.42 -19.25 -15.08
N PRO A 178 2.38 -18.52 -16.21
CA PRO A 178 2.80 -17.15 -16.24
C PRO A 178 1.91 -16.21 -15.38
N ILE A 179 0.62 -16.50 -15.26
CA ILE A 179 -0.29 -15.80 -14.36
C ILE A 179 0.16 -16.01 -12.90
N CYS A 180 0.41 -17.26 -12.51
CA CYS A 180 0.91 -17.60 -11.16
C CYS A 180 2.23 -16.88 -10.84
N ILE A 181 3.16 -16.81 -11.79
CA ILE A 181 4.43 -16.08 -11.64
C ILE A 181 4.16 -14.58 -11.41
N GLY A 182 3.23 -13.99 -12.16
CA GLY A 182 2.82 -12.60 -11.98
C GLY A 182 2.23 -12.33 -10.59
N LEU A 183 1.35 -13.22 -10.10
CA LEU A 183 0.75 -13.14 -8.77
C LEU A 183 1.80 -13.24 -7.66
N ILE A 184 2.69 -14.22 -7.78
CA ILE A 184 3.81 -14.40 -6.83
C ILE A 184 4.71 -13.16 -6.85
N ALA A 185 5.02 -12.60 -8.02
CA ALA A 185 5.87 -11.42 -8.14
C ALA A 185 5.30 -10.19 -7.41
N ILE A 186 3.98 -9.96 -7.50
CA ILE A 186 3.30 -8.88 -6.78
C ILE A 186 3.45 -9.08 -5.27
N GLY A 187 3.11 -10.26 -4.77
CA GLY A 187 3.22 -10.57 -3.34
C GLY A 187 4.65 -10.51 -2.83
N LEU A 188 5.60 -11.12 -3.56
CA LEU A 188 7.02 -11.12 -3.24
C LEU A 188 7.57 -9.69 -3.14
N GLY A 189 7.16 -8.82 -4.06
CA GLY A 189 7.54 -7.42 -4.04
C GLY A 189 7.14 -6.73 -2.73
N VAL A 190 5.89 -6.90 -2.30
CA VAL A 190 5.43 -6.34 -1.03
C VAL A 190 6.18 -6.96 0.15
N GLY A 191 6.33 -8.29 0.18
CA GLY A 191 7.04 -9.01 1.25
C GLY A 191 8.48 -8.56 1.41
N LEU A 192 9.20 -8.29 0.32
CA LEU A 192 10.58 -7.78 0.37
C LEU A 192 10.66 -6.37 0.98
N ALA A 193 9.74 -5.48 0.62
CA ALA A 193 9.82 -4.08 1.03
C ALA A 193 9.21 -3.80 2.41
N TRP A 194 8.10 -4.45 2.75
CA TRP A 194 7.24 -4.12 3.87
C TRP A 194 7.96 -4.10 5.24
N PRO A 195 8.71 -5.14 5.66
CA PRO A 195 9.38 -5.14 6.95
C PRO A 195 10.36 -3.98 7.12
N HIS A 196 11.05 -3.63 6.04
CA HIS A 196 12.01 -2.51 6.03
C HIS A 196 11.34 -1.15 6.05
N LEU A 197 10.19 -1.00 5.38
CA LEU A 197 9.38 0.22 5.43
C LEU A 197 8.85 0.45 6.84
N LEU A 198 8.30 -0.58 7.49
CA LEU A 198 7.85 -0.55 8.89
C LEU A 198 8.96 -0.07 9.83
N THR A 199 10.11 -0.74 9.79
CA THR A 199 11.25 -0.40 10.64
C THR A 199 11.68 1.05 10.45
N ARG A 200 11.66 1.55 9.22
CA ARG A 200 12.04 2.94 8.92
C ARG A 200 11.03 3.96 9.41
N VAL A 201 9.73 3.65 9.41
CA VAL A 201 8.72 4.55 10.01
C VAL A 201 9.07 4.80 11.48
N PHE A 202 9.38 3.74 12.24
CA PHE A 202 9.79 3.89 13.65
C PHE A 202 11.11 4.65 13.83
N GLN A 203 12.06 4.48 12.92
CA GLN A 203 13.37 5.18 13.00
C GLN A 203 13.28 6.67 12.67
N VAL A 204 12.30 7.08 11.84
CA VAL A 204 12.13 8.47 11.38
C VAL A 204 11.16 9.24 12.27
N ALA A 205 10.25 8.55 12.97
CA ALA A 205 9.32 9.17 13.90
C ALA A 205 10.07 9.85 15.06
N SER A 206 9.61 11.03 15.46
CA SER A 206 10.13 11.77 16.61
C SER A 206 9.97 10.95 17.90
N ALA A 207 10.89 11.13 18.87
CA ALA A 207 10.87 10.35 20.12
C ALA A 207 9.53 10.42 20.90
N GLY A 208 8.76 11.53 20.73
CA GLY A 208 7.42 11.68 21.33
C GLY A 208 6.26 11.22 20.47
N GLU A 209 6.49 10.79 19.21
CA GLU A 209 5.46 10.39 18.26
C GLU A 209 5.52 8.90 17.87
N GLN A 210 6.31 8.08 18.56
CA GLN A 210 6.51 6.66 18.20
C GLN A 210 5.22 5.85 18.30
N ASP A 211 4.41 6.07 19.35
CA ASP A 211 3.11 5.40 19.52
C ASP A 211 2.12 5.82 18.42
N LEU A 212 2.12 7.12 18.07
CA LEU A 212 1.32 7.63 16.98
C LEU A 212 1.78 7.05 15.63
N ALA A 213 3.09 6.92 15.41
CA ALA A 213 3.64 6.30 14.21
C ALA A 213 3.24 4.83 14.09
N ALA A 214 3.23 4.08 15.21
CA ALA A 214 2.77 2.70 15.25
C ALA A 214 1.29 2.58 14.86
N ALA A 215 0.42 3.36 15.48
CA ALA A 215 -1.01 3.36 15.19
C ALA A 215 -1.31 3.82 13.76
N SER A 216 -0.57 4.81 13.26
CA SER A 216 -0.77 5.39 11.93
C SER A 216 -0.44 4.43 10.78
N ILE A 217 0.49 3.48 10.97
CA ILE A 217 0.80 2.46 9.96
C ILE A 217 -0.46 1.68 9.60
N THR A 218 -1.18 1.17 10.61
CA THR A 218 -2.42 0.41 10.41
C THR A 218 -3.51 1.30 9.79
N THR A 219 -3.65 2.54 10.25
CA THR A 219 -4.62 3.50 9.70
C THR A 219 -4.37 3.78 8.23
N VAL A 220 -3.12 4.06 7.85
CA VAL A 220 -2.72 4.31 6.45
C VAL A 220 -2.96 3.07 5.59
N GLN A 221 -2.59 1.88 6.09
CA GLN A 221 -2.79 0.63 5.36
C GLN A 221 -4.27 0.35 5.12
N LEU A 222 -5.10 0.40 6.16
CA LEU A 222 -6.54 0.13 6.04
C LEU A 222 -7.23 1.14 5.12
N PHE A 223 -6.86 2.42 5.21
CA PHE A 223 -7.39 3.44 4.31
C PHE A 223 -6.99 3.19 2.86
N ALA A 224 -5.72 2.89 2.60
CA ALA A 224 -5.23 2.59 1.26
C ALA A 224 -5.91 1.34 0.68
N THR A 225 -6.08 0.29 1.49
CA THR A 225 -6.80 -0.93 1.12
C THR A 225 -8.25 -0.64 0.78
N ALA A 226 -8.97 0.10 1.63
CA ALA A 226 -10.38 0.42 1.42
C ALA A 226 -10.58 1.30 0.18
N LEU A 227 -9.75 2.32 0.01
CA LEU A 227 -9.77 3.18 -1.18
C LEU A 227 -9.40 2.40 -2.44
N GLY A 228 -8.37 1.54 -2.35
CA GLY A 228 -7.95 0.65 -3.44
C GLY A 228 -9.07 -0.29 -3.88
N ALA A 229 -9.78 -0.90 -2.93
CA ALA A 229 -10.92 -1.77 -3.20
C ALA A 229 -12.07 -1.03 -3.90
N ALA A 230 -12.42 0.16 -3.42
CA ALA A 230 -13.48 0.98 -4.01
C ALA A 230 -13.12 1.45 -5.43
N LEU A 231 -11.87 1.90 -5.64
CA LEU A 231 -11.37 2.28 -6.97
C LEU A 231 -11.30 1.07 -7.91
N ALA A 232 -10.92 -0.11 -7.42
CA ALA A 232 -10.86 -1.32 -8.23
C ALA A 232 -12.26 -1.73 -8.70
N GLY A 233 -13.27 -1.65 -7.83
CA GLY A 233 -14.67 -1.86 -8.20
C GLY A 233 -15.14 -0.86 -9.26
N MET A 234 -14.80 0.42 -9.10
CA MET A 234 -15.13 1.46 -10.07
C MET A 234 -14.50 1.19 -11.43
N VAL A 235 -13.19 0.91 -11.48
CA VAL A 235 -12.49 0.62 -12.74
C VAL A 235 -13.06 -0.64 -13.41
N ALA A 236 -13.30 -1.70 -12.66
CA ALA A 236 -13.86 -2.94 -13.19
C ALA A 236 -15.25 -2.72 -13.80
N ASN A 237 -16.14 -1.98 -13.12
CA ASN A 237 -17.49 -1.72 -13.60
C ASN A 237 -17.50 -0.81 -14.84
N VAL A 238 -16.72 0.27 -14.85
CA VAL A 238 -16.57 1.15 -16.02
C VAL A 238 -15.97 0.41 -17.22
N ALA A 239 -15.08 -0.55 -16.93
CA ALA A 239 -14.46 -1.37 -17.97
C ALA A 239 -15.38 -2.48 -18.54
N GLY A 240 -16.61 -2.62 -18.03
CA GLY A 240 -17.61 -3.53 -18.58
C GLY A 240 -17.83 -4.81 -17.79
N LEU A 241 -17.35 -4.92 -16.55
CA LEU A 241 -17.53 -6.13 -15.74
C LEU A 241 -19.01 -6.50 -15.56
N SER A 242 -19.87 -5.49 -15.32
CA SER A 242 -21.31 -5.68 -15.13
C SER A 242 -22.10 -5.53 -16.43
N ASP A 243 -21.71 -4.61 -17.30
CA ASP A 243 -22.36 -4.30 -18.57
C ASP A 243 -21.27 -3.97 -19.63
N PRO A 244 -21.10 -4.81 -20.67
CA PRO A 244 -21.93 -5.95 -21.10
C PRO A 244 -21.77 -7.24 -20.28
N GLY A 245 -20.80 -7.32 -19.35
CA GLY A 245 -20.56 -8.53 -18.57
C GLY A 245 -20.03 -9.71 -19.40
N GLY A 246 -20.17 -10.92 -18.88
CA GLY A 246 -19.72 -12.14 -19.56
C GLY A 246 -18.20 -12.17 -19.80
N ILE A 247 -17.75 -12.98 -20.77
CA ILE A 247 -16.32 -13.12 -21.09
C ILE A 247 -15.72 -11.81 -21.60
N ALA A 248 -16.41 -11.13 -22.52
CA ALA A 248 -15.91 -9.88 -23.11
C ALA A 248 -15.77 -8.76 -22.08
N GLY A 249 -16.78 -8.54 -21.23
CA GLY A 249 -16.73 -7.55 -20.16
C GLY A 249 -15.69 -7.88 -19.10
N THR A 250 -15.58 -9.15 -18.72
CA THR A 250 -14.57 -9.61 -17.75
C THR A 250 -13.15 -9.46 -18.29
N SER A 251 -12.90 -9.77 -19.56
CA SER A 251 -11.61 -9.59 -20.23
C SER A 251 -11.19 -8.11 -20.27
N SER A 252 -12.14 -7.23 -20.63
CA SER A 252 -11.94 -5.79 -20.61
C SER A 252 -11.64 -5.30 -19.18
N ALA A 253 -12.43 -5.72 -18.20
CA ALA A 253 -12.23 -5.37 -16.80
C ALA A 253 -10.88 -5.84 -16.27
N ALA A 254 -10.42 -7.04 -16.61
CA ALA A 254 -9.10 -7.53 -16.23
C ALA A 254 -7.97 -6.66 -16.81
N ALA A 255 -8.04 -6.31 -18.10
CA ALA A 255 -7.05 -5.47 -18.76
C ALA A 255 -6.98 -4.07 -18.12
N TRP A 256 -8.12 -3.42 -17.92
CA TRP A 256 -8.17 -2.10 -17.34
C TRP A 256 -7.78 -2.09 -15.85
N LEU A 257 -8.23 -3.08 -15.09
CA LEU A 257 -7.89 -3.19 -13.67
C LEU A 257 -6.38 -3.31 -13.49
N PHE A 258 -5.74 -4.31 -14.06
CA PHE A 258 -4.30 -4.48 -13.90
C PHE A 258 -3.50 -3.34 -14.55
N GLY A 259 -3.94 -2.81 -15.71
CA GLY A 259 -3.28 -1.70 -16.38
C GLY A 259 -3.30 -0.41 -15.57
N VAL A 260 -4.45 -0.01 -15.03
CA VAL A 260 -4.58 1.20 -14.21
C VAL A 260 -3.85 1.02 -12.87
N PHE A 261 -4.04 -0.14 -12.22
CA PHE A 261 -3.40 -0.37 -10.91
C PHE A 261 -1.90 -0.64 -11.00
N ALA A 262 -1.34 -0.97 -12.17
CA ALA A 262 0.11 -0.97 -12.40
C ALA A 262 0.75 0.40 -12.16
N LEU A 263 -0.01 1.49 -12.32
CA LEU A 263 0.48 2.85 -12.02
C LEU A 263 0.84 3.00 -10.53
N ALA A 264 0.15 2.30 -9.63
CA ALA A 264 0.43 2.39 -8.20
C ALA A 264 1.86 1.92 -7.86
N PRO A 265 2.31 0.71 -8.18
CA PRO A 265 3.68 0.31 -7.92
C PRO A 265 4.69 1.06 -8.81
N ILE A 266 4.35 1.49 -10.02
CA ILE A 266 5.23 2.34 -10.85
C ILE A 266 5.52 3.66 -10.14
N ILE A 267 4.50 4.36 -9.63
CA ILE A 267 4.67 5.56 -8.80
C ILE A 267 5.41 5.19 -7.50
N GLY A 268 5.14 4.00 -6.97
CA GLY A 268 5.82 3.42 -5.80
C GLY A 268 7.34 3.33 -5.97
N VAL A 269 7.85 3.08 -7.18
CA VAL A 269 9.30 3.12 -7.45
C VAL A 269 9.88 4.51 -7.16
N PHE A 270 9.20 5.58 -7.58
CA PHE A 270 9.69 6.95 -7.36
C PHE A 270 9.65 7.33 -5.87
N THR A 271 8.62 6.91 -5.13
CA THR A 271 8.55 7.16 -3.69
C THR A 271 9.59 6.33 -2.93
N ALA A 272 9.82 5.08 -3.31
CA ALA A 272 10.87 4.21 -2.75
C ALA A 272 12.28 4.77 -3.00
N LEU A 273 12.54 5.33 -4.19
CA LEU A 273 13.80 6.02 -4.49
C LEU A 273 14.03 7.20 -3.54
N ARG A 274 12.98 7.97 -3.19
CA ARG A 274 13.08 9.03 -2.20
C ARG A 274 13.40 8.49 -0.81
N VAL A 275 12.73 7.43 -0.37
CA VAL A 275 13.01 6.76 0.90
C VAL A 275 14.48 6.35 1.01
N VAL A 276 15.03 5.78 -0.05
CA VAL A 276 16.45 5.36 -0.10
C VAL A 276 17.41 6.55 -0.03
N ARG A 277 17.10 7.65 -0.72
CA ARG A 277 17.93 8.88 -0.73
C ARG A 277 17.96 9.60 0.62
N PHE A 278 16.84 9.70 1.33
CA PHE A 278 16.79 10.31 2.66
C PHE A 278 17.68 9.57 3.66
N HIS A 279 17.73 8.25 3.59
CA HIS A 279 18.59 7.46 4.47
C HIS A 279 20.09 7.66 4.19
N SER A 280 20.50 7.88 2.95
CA SER A 280 21.89 8.12 2.58
C SER A 280 22.42 9.42 3.21
N LYS A 281 21.64 10.49 3.15
CA LYS A 281 22.01 11.79 3.72
C LYS A 281 22.17 11.77 5.25
N ASN A 282 21.27 11.09 5.96
CA ASN A 282 21.36 10.99 7.43
C ASN A 282 22.54 10.12 7.88
N GLY A 283 22.91 9.09 7.14
CA GLY A 283 24.07 8.24 7.44
C GLY A 283 25.41 8.97 7.25
N GLU A 284 25.49 9.87 6.28
CA GLU A 284 26.69 10.68 6.02
C GLU A 284 26.86 11.79 7.08
N SER A 285 25.78 12.45 7.49
CA SER A 285 25.83 13.47 8.53
C SER A 285 26.23 12.90 9.90
N HIS A 286 25.77 11.70 10.23
CA HIS A 286 26.14 11.02 11.48
C HIS A 286 27.60 10.55 11.50
N LYS A 287 28.14 10.11 10.34
CA LYS A 287 29.58 9.78 10.20
C LYS A 287 30.45 11.02 10.29
N ALA A 288 30.05 12.13 9.68
CA ALA A 288 30.77 13.39 9.73
C ALA A 288 30.81 13.97 11.16
N SER A 289 29.71 13.90 11.91
CA SER A 289 29.62 14.31 13.31
C SER A 289 30.53 13.44 14.21
N ARG A 290 30.52 12.12 14.00
CA ARG A 290 31.34 11.18 14.79
C ARG A 290 32.85 11.35 14.52
N ASN A 291 33.23 11.71 13.29
CA ASN A 291 34.63 12.00 12.97
C ASN A 291 35.10 13.30 13.57
N ARG A 292 34.25 14.34 13.62
CA ARG A 292 34.59 15.60 14.31
C ARG A 292 34.79 15.40 15.80
N SER A 293 33.89 14.71 16.49
CA SER A 293 34.03 14.44 17.92
C SER A 293 35.27 13.57 18.26
N ARG A 294 35.75 12.75 17.31
CA ARG A 294 37.00 11.99 17.51
C ARG A 294 38.27 12.84 17.31
N SER A 295 38.24 13.79 16.38
CA SER A 295 39.38 14.72 16.21
C SER A 295 39.54 15.68 17.39
N ASP A 296 38.43 16.06 18.02
CA ASP A 296 38.45 16.99 19.19
C ASP A 296 38.88 16.29 20.50
N ILE A 297 38.92 14.97 20.56
CA ILE A 297 39.41 14.19 21.72
C ILE A 297 40.91 13.88 21.59
N THR A 298 41.47 13.97 20.37
CA THR A 298 42.88 13.64 20.09
C THR A 298 43.78 14.86 19.94
N SER A 299 43.21 16.06 20.04
CA SER A 299 43.91 17.36 20.15
C SER A 299 43.93 17.83 21.60
#